data_1d73f150e48457d311da349cd5de6db5
#
_entry.id   1d73f150e48457d311da349cd5de6db5
#
_cell.length_a   1.000
_cell.length_b   1.000
_cell.length_c   1.000
_cell.angle_alpha   90.00
_cell.angle_beta   90.00
_cell.angle_gamma   90.00
#
_symmetry.space_group_name_H-M   'P 1'
#
loop_
_entity.id
_entity.type
_entity.pdbx_description
1 polymer ?
#
loop_
_entity_poly.entity_id
_entity_poly.type
_entity_poly.pdbx_seq_one_letter_code
_entity_poly.pdbx_strand_id
1 'polypeptide(L)'
;MSALAAIGPVQAWHVFTAHPVALLLMPVVGAFIGWVTKVMMIWMIFNPIEFKGIGPLGWQGQLPKRAAKFGSEASEMILGKLIDPRELIDTLNPQQIAAELDGVMLDVIDDVARELLGSRWDRLPAAARSLVIARTRSRAPQVVASLLQQAKGNIDELFDLSYVATAHLIKDKRLLNSLIGDTIVPELQFMKRFGTLFGAVVGGVQMVVFAFTRSHLLIPLAGLSVGLVSDWFALQMIFNPREPKRYFGALRWHGLFFKRRNEFAADYAKLTAAKILTPAVVMDGLLSVPLGDRLFAMVRNEVQTAISDELGIVEPLVPAAIGSEQYRTLSDRVTSHARARLPDAATRLEGYAGEALDLETMAREALTALSDEDYENMLRPMFKDDEWLVVAVGGALGFLVGELQVFLLTKLAGL
;
A
#
# COMPACT_ATOMS: atom_id res chain seq x y z
N MET A 1 -47.13 8.91 30.02
CA MET A 1 -45.96 8.90 30.90
C MET A 1 -46.13 7.87 32.05
N SER A 2 -46.50 6.62 31.75
CA SER A 2 -46.67 5.57 32.79
C SER A 2 -45.93 4.27 32.46
N ALA A 3 -44.85 4.32 31.69
CA ALA A 3 -44.19 3.13 31.10
C ALA A 3 -42.92 2.63 31.85
N LEU A 4 -42.60 3.13 32.99
CA LEU A 4 -41.40 2.74 33.75
C LEU A 4 -41.69 2.31 35.20
N ALA A 5 -42.88 1.84 35.50
CA ALA A 5 -43.12 1.21 36.81
C ALA A 5 -42.44 -0.15 36.81
N ALA A 6 -41.26 -0.26 37.46
CA ALA A 6 -40.59 -1.52 37.66
C ALA A 6 -41.47 -2.50 38.48
N ILE A 7 -41.63 -3.71 37.96
CA ILE A 7 -42.36 -4.78 38.65
C ILE A 7 -41.45 -5.45 39.70
N GLY A 8 -42.05 -6.03 40.74
CA GLY A 8 -41.30 -6.72 41.78
C GLY A 8 -40.54 -7.97 41.27
N PRO A 9 -39.50 -8.43 41.97
CA PRO A 9 -38.67 -9.57 41.54
C PRO A 9 -39.45 -10.87 41.33
N VAL A 10 -40.50 -11.10 42.07
CA VAL A 10 -41.38 -12.27 41.87
C VAL A 10 -42.12 -12.21 40.54
N GLN A 11 -42.62 -11.04 40.17
CA GLN A 11 -43.29 -10.85 38.89
C GLN A 11 -42.31 -10.91 37.70
N ALA A 12 -41.10 -10.40 37.86
CA ALA A 12 -40.03 -10.55 36.87
C ALA A 12 -39.65 -12.02 36.64
N TRP A 13 -39.60 -12.83 37.70
CA TRP A 13 -39.42 -14.29 37.64
C TRP A 13 -40.55 -14.99 36.89
N HIS A 14 -41.80 -14.60 37.10
CA HIS A 14 -42.93 -15.12 36.33
C HIS A 14 -42.83 -14.80 34.86
N VAL A 15 -42.39 -13.61 34.46
CA VAL A 15 -42.12 -13.25 33.03
C VAL A 15 -41.08 -14.17 32.43
N PHE A 16 -40.00 -14.42 33.16
CA PHE A 16 -38.93 -15.28 32.71
C PHE A 16 -39.40 -16.74 32.54
N THR A 17 -40.16 -17.28 33.49
CA THR A 17 -40.67 -18.65 33.39
C THR A 17 -41.80 -18.83 32.37
N ALA A 18 -42.58 -17.79 32.11
CA ALA A 18 -43.62 -17.83 31.08
C ALA A 18 -43.10 -17.77 29.63
N HIS A 19 -42.00 -17.03 29.43
CA HIS A 19 -41.44 -16.83 28.09
C HIS A 19 -39.94 -17.02 28.04
N PRO A 20 -39.39 -18.18 28.45
CA PRO A 20 -37.95 -18.38 28.61
C PRO A 20 -37.21 -18.30 27.28
N VAL A 21 -37.78 -18.83 26.20
CA VAL A 21 -37.16 -18.82 24.88
C VAL A 21 -37.04 -17.40 24.31
N ALA A 22 -38.10 -16.60 24.45
CA ALA A 22 -38.12 -15.23 23.97
C ALA A 22 -37.06 -14.35 24.69
N LEU A 23 -36.92 -14.53 25.99
CA LEU A 23 -35.93 -13.80 26.79
C LEU A 23 -34.51 -14.27 26.52
N LEU A 24 -34.26 -15.57 26.43
CA LEU A 24 -32.94 -16.13 26.12
C LEU A 24 -32.48 -15.83 24.69
N LEU A 25 -33.40 -15.51 23.79
CA LEU A 25 -33.04 -15.02 22.46
C LEU A 25 -32.48 -13.60 22.47
N MET A 26 -32.76 -12.77 23.49
CA MET A 26 -32.26 -11.38 23.52
C MET A 26 -30.73 -11.27 23.50
N PRO A 27 -29.95 -12.02 24.31
CA PRO A 27 -28.49 -12.04 24.18
C PRO A 27 -28.02 -12.54 22.81
N VAL A 28 -28.70 -13.52 22.23
CA VAL A 28 -28.36 -14.08 20.91
C VAL A 28 -28.57 -13.03 19.82
N VAL A 29 -29.71 -12.35 19.86
CA VAL A 29 -30.00 -11.24 18.91
C VAL A 29 -29.03 -10.10 19.13
N GLY A 30 -28.71 -9.73 20.36
CA GLY A 30 -27.70 -8.74 20.68
C GLY A 30 -26.32 -9.11 20.12
N ALA A 31 -25.90 -10.36 20.27
CA ALA A 31 -24.67 -10.88 19.66
C ALA A 31 -24.70 -10.78 18.13
N PHE A 32 -25.82 -11.13 17.52
CA PHE A 32 -26.02 -11.03 16.07
C PHE A 32 -25.97 -9.58 15.59
N ILE A 33 -26.63 -8.64 16.28
CA ILE A 33 -26.54 -7.20 15.99
C ILE A 33 -25.06 -6.76 16.02
N GLY A 34 -24.36 -7.08 17.11
CA GLY A 34 -22.96 -6.72 17.28
C GLY A 34 -22.06 -7.31 16.18
N TRP A 35 -22.33 -8.50 15.70
CA TRP A 35 -21.62 -9.10 14.58
C TRP A 35 -21.94 -8.44 13.25
N VAL A 36 -23.23 -8.28 12.91
CA VAL A 36 -23.69 -7.70 11.64
C VAL A 36 -23.19 -6.28 11.47
N THR A 37 -23.28 -5.45 12.52
CA THR A 37 -22.80 -4.05 12.44
C THR A 37 -21.30 -3.99 12.13
N LYS A 38 -20.49 -4.90 12.70
CA LYS A 38 -19.06 -4.97 12.39
C LYS A 38 -18.79 -5.46 10.97
N VAL A 39 -19.51 -6.46 10.50
CA VAL A 39 -19.38 -6.94 9.11
C VAL A 39 -19.73 -5.82 8.15
N MET A 40 -20.84 -5.10 8.40
CA MET A 40 -21.25 -3.97 7.54
C MET A 40 -20.26 -2.81 7.59
N MET A 41 -19.77 -2.45 8.78
CA MET A 41 -18.74 -1.44 8.96
C MET A 41 -17.48 -1.78 8.16
N ILE A 42 -16.96 -3.00 8.28
CA ILE A 42 -15.78 -3.46 7.54
C ILE A 42 -16.06 -3.42 6.04
N TRP A 43 -17.24 -3.90 5.61
CA TRP A 43 -17.62 -3.85 4.21
C TRP A 43 -17.65 -2.41 3.67
N MET A 44 -18.17 -1.45 4.43
CA MET A 44 -18.23 -0.03 4.06
C MET A 44 -16.85 0.63 3.96
N ILE A 45 -15.86 0.16 4.70
CA ILE A 45 -14.47 0.67 4.60
C ILE A 45 -13.87 0.30 3.25
N PHE A 46 -14.06 -0.95 2.79
CA PHE A 46 -13.38 -1.49 1.60
C PHE A 46 -14.23 -1.47 0.33
N ASN A 47 -15.57 -1.37 0.43
CA ASN A 47 -16.48 -1.58 -0.70
C ASN A 47 -17.60 -0.52 -0.78
N PRO A 48 -18.10 -0.28 -2.01
CA PRO A 48 -17.54 -0.71 -3.30
C PRO A 48 -16.28 0.06 -3.67
N ILE A 49 -15.43 -0.51 -4.54
CA ILE A 49 -14.18 0.13 -4.98
C ILE A 49 -14.46 1.39 -5.80
N GLU A 50 -15.42 1.31 -6.72
CA GLU A 50 -15.89 2.45 -7.49
C GLU A 50 -17.17 3.01 -6.89
N PHE A 51 -17.40 4.32 -7.08
CA PHE A 51 -18.63 4.96 -6.61
C PHE A 51 -19.86 4.30 -7.23
N LYS A 52 -20.82 3.91 -6.39
CA LYS A 52 -22.12 3.38 -6.81
C LYS A 52 -23.22 4.28 -6.27
N GLY A 53 -23.97 4.90 -7.17
CA GLY A 53 -25.10 5.79 -6.82
C GLY A 53 -25.40 6.80 -7.91
N ILE A 54 -26.38 7.68 -7.62
CA ILE A 54 -26.84 8.75 -8.53
C ILE A 54 -26.66 10.08 -7.81
N GLY A 55 -25.79 10.95 -8.35
CA GLY A 55 -25.50 12.25 -7.76
C GLY A 55 -24.97 12.14 -6.32
N PRO A 56 -25.56 12.87 -5.34
CA PRO A 56 -25.12 12.81 -3.94
C PRO A 56 -25.58 11.54 -3.20
N LEU A 57 -26.53 10.80 -3.80
CA LEU A 57 -27.06 9.56 -3.23
C LEU A 57 -26.26 8.37 -3.77
N GLY A 58 -25.14 8.06 -3.09
CA GLY A 58 -24.31 6.93 -3.45
C GLY A 58 -23.27 6.64 -2.40
N TRP A 59 -22.56 5.53 -2.58
CA TRP A 59 -21.54 5.09 -1.68
C TRP A 59 -20.28 4.61 -2.44
N GLN A 60 -19.14 4.94 -1.91
CA GLN A 60 -17.84 4.35 -2.26
C GLN A 60 -17.15 3.98 -0.95
N GLY A 61 -16.48 2.84 -0.94
CA GLY A 61 -15.67 2.43 0.20
C GLY A 61 -14.70 3.54 0.61
N GLN A 62 -14.50 3.71 1.92
CA GLN A 62 -13.72 4.83 2.45
C GLN A 62 -12.28 4.79 2.00
N LEU A 63 -11.67 3.59 2.04
CA LEU A 63 -10.30 3.39 1.60
C LEU A 63 -10.12 3.67 0.09
N PRO A 64 -10.93 3.09 -0.83
CA PRO A 64 -10.85 3.44 -2.26
C PRO A 64 -11.12 4.90 -2.58
N LYS A 65 -12.05 5.54 -1.84
CA LYS A 65 -12.37 6.97 -2.01
C LYS A 65 -11.17 7.87 -1.73
N ARG A 66 -10.30 7.47 -0.81
CA ARG A 66 -9.13 8.23 -0.35
C ARG A 66 -7.80 7.65 -0.80
N ALA A 67 -7.83 6.75 -1.78
CA ALA A 67 -6.63 6.04 -2.24
C ALA A 67 -5.47 6.99 -2.59
N ALA A 68 -5.76 8.13 -3.25
CA ALA A 68 -4.75 9.11 -3.61
C ALA A 68 -4.09 9.74 -2.36
N LYS A 69 -4.91 10.21 -1.41
CA LYS A 69 -4.43 10.84 -0.18
C LYS A 69 -3.64 9.84 0.67
N PHE A 70 -4.20 8.66 0.86
CA PHE A 70 -3.56 7.61 1.65
C PHE A 70 -2.26 7.12 1.01
N GLY A 71 -2.27 6.92 -0.32
CA GLY A 71 -1.09 6.54 -1.09
C GLY A 71 0.03 7.58 -0.97
N SER A 72 -0.28 8.89 -1.09
CA SER A 72 0.72 9.94 -0.95
C SER A 72 1.27 10.05 0.48
N GLU A 73 0.41 10.05 1.50
CA GLU A 73 0.84 10.14 2.90
C GLU A 73 1.70 8.94 3.32
N ALA A 74 1.29 7.71 2.95
CA ALA A 74 2.05 6.50 3.25
C ALA A 74 3.38 6.46 2.49
N SER A 75 3.37 6.83 1.20
CA SER A 75 4.59 6.87 0.37
C SER A 75 5.56 7.94 0.87
N GLU A 76 5.09 9.14 1.17
CA GLU A 76 5.93 10.23 1.70
C GLU A 76 6.54 9.83 3.05
N MET A 77 5.79 9.17 3.91
CA MET A 77 6.28 8.77 5.22
C MET A 77 7.33 7.65 5.13
N ILE A 78 7.08 6.63 4.31
CA ILE A 78 7.96 5.46 4.21
C ILE A 78 9.16 5.78 3.30
N LEU A 79 8.90 6.29 2.11
CA LEU A 79 9.92 6.46 1.08
C LEU A 79 10.61 7.82 1.17
N GLY A 80 9.92 8.86 1.64
CA GLY A 80 10.48 10.20 1.75
C GLY A 80 11.28 10.44 3.04
N LYS A 81 10.94 9.73 4.14
CA LYS A 81 11.60 9.95 5.44
C LYS A 81 12.53 8.83 5.87
N LEU A 82 12.31 7.61 5.41
CA LEU A 82 12.94 6.42 5.99
C LEU A 82 13.84 5.65 5.02
N ILE A 83 13.59 5.76 3.70
CA ILE A 83 14.43 5.14 2.67
C ILE A 83 15.22 6.26 1.99
N ASP A 84 16.52 6.33 2.21
CA ASP A 84 17.38 7.24 1.45
C ASP A 84 17.63 6.64 0.05
N PRO A 85 17.14 7.29 -1.03
CA PRO A 85 17.38 6.80 -2.38
C PRO A 85 18.89 6.71 -2.73
N ARG A 86 19.75 7.44 -2.01
CA ARG A 86 21.21 7.39 -2.19
C ARG A 86 21.78 6.06 -1.73
N GLU A 87 21.24 5.50 -0.64
CA GLU A 87 21.65 4.17 -0.15
C GLU A 87 21.24 3.09 -1.15
N LEU A 88 20.08 3.24 -1.83
CA LEU A 88 19.69 2.32 -2.90
C LEU A 88 20.71 2.27 -4.03
N ILE A 89 21.25 3.42 -4.44
CA ILE A 89 22.29 3.46 -5.48
C ILE A 89 23.57 2.78 -5.01
N ASP A 90 23.92 2.91 -3.73
CA ASP A 90 25.14 2.31 -3.18
C ASP A 90 25.08 0.76 -3.12
N THR A 91 23.89 0.17 -3.12
CA THR A 91 23.74 -1.29 -3.20
C THR A 91 23.94 -1.84 -4.61
N LEU A 92 23.88 -0.98 -5.63
CA LEU A 92 24.01 -1.37 -7.02
C LEU A 92 25.46 -1.60 -7.41
N ASN A 93 25.76 -2.76 -7.99
CA ASN A 93 27.10 -3.13 -8.45
C ASN A 93 27.27 -2.79 -9.94
N PRO A 94 28.15 -1.83 -10.29
CA PRO A 94 28.37 -1.44 -11.69
C PRO A 94 28.84 -2.58 -12.60
N GLN A 95 29.59 -3.53 -12.07
CA GLN A 95 30.09 -4.68 -12.83
C GLN A 95 28.96 -5.64 -13.19
N GLN A 96 28.02 -5.88 -12.27
CA GLN A 96 26.85 -6.73 -12.53
C GLN A 96 25.88 -6.07 -13.49
N ILE A 97 25.61 -4.76 -13.32
CA ILE A 97 24.79 -4.00 -14.28
C ILE A 97 25.38 -4.06 -15.68
N ALA A 98 26.70 -3.84 -15.81
CA ALA A 98 27.36 -3.92 -17.10
C ALA A 98 27.28 -5.33 -17.71
N ALA A 99 27.35 -6.38 -16.89
CA ALA A 99 27.20 -7.77 -17.34
C ALA A 99 25.78 -8.07 -17.81
N GLU A 100 24.76 -7.62 -17.08
CA GLU A 100 23.33 -7.78 -17.49
C GLU A 100 23.03 -7.04 -18.80
N LEU A 101 23.64 -5.89 -19.00
CA LEU A 101 23.47 -5.06 -20.20
C LEU A 101 24.39 -5.48 -21.37
N ASP A 102 25.26 -6.48 -21.22
CA ASP A 102 26.23 -6.87 -22.25
C ASP A 102 25.57 -7.16 -23.60
N GLY A 103 24.48 -7.92 -23.62
CA GLY A 103 23.74 -8.22 -24.84
C GLY A 103 23.16 -6.97 -25.51
N VAL A 104 22.58 -6.05 -24.73
CA VAL A 104 22.03 -4.79 -25.24
C VAL A 104 23.13 -3.90 -25.80
N MET A 105 24.28 -3.82 -25.09
CA MET A 105 25.43 -3.07 -25.59
C MET A 105 25.95 -3.63 -26.93
N LEU A 106 26.01 -4.95 -27.08
CA LEU A 106 26.45 -5.57 -28.34
C LEU A 106 25.52 -5.20 -29.48
N ASP A 107 24.19 -5.24 -29.25
CA ASP A 107 23.22 -4.84 -30.24
C ASP A 107 23.36 -3.38 -30.63
N VAL A 108 23.54 -2.47 -29.68
CA VAL A 108 23.78 -1.04 -29.92
C VAL A 108 25.07 -0.83 -30.70
N ILE A 109 26.16 -1.52 -30.34
CA ILE A 109 27.44 -1.42 -31.09
C ILE A 109 27.24 -1.86 -32.53
N ASP A 110 26.56 -2.97 -32.76
CA ASP A 110 26.34 -3.53 -34.08
C ASP A 110 25.44 -2.63 -34.93
N ASP A 111 24.35 -2.10 -34.34
CA ASP A 111 23.43 -1.16 -35.00
C ASP A 111 24.15 0.14 -35.44
N VAL A 112 24.92 0.76 -34.52
CA VAL A 112 25.68 1.98 -34.77
C VAL A 112 26.80 1.73 -35.77
N ALA A 113 27.53 0.63 -35.64
CA ALA A 113 28.62 0.28 -36.54
C ALA A 113 28.11 0.03 -37.96
N ARG A 114 26.97 -0.64 -38.15
CA ARG A 114 26.31 -0.81 -39.46
C ARG A 114 25.82 0.50 -40.03
N GLU A 115 25.28 1.38 -39.19
CA GLU A 115 24.83 2.69 -39.68
C GLU A 115 25.99 3.56 -40.16
N LEU A 116 27.13 3.54 -39.46
CA LEU A 116 28.30 4.34 -39.80
C LEU A 116 29.13 3.76 -40.98
N LEU A 117 29.35 2.46 -40.97
CA LEU A 117 30.28 1.77 -41.86
C LEU A 117 29.56 1.00 -42.97
N GLY A 118 28.24 0.83 -42.87
CA GLY A 118 27.45 0.03 -43.81
C GLY A 118 27.99 -1.39 -43.91
N SER A 119 28.01 -1.92 -45.17
CA SER A 119 28.53 -3.27 -45.46
C SER A 119 30.02 -3.45 -45.15
N ARG A 120 30.75 -2.40 -44.82
CA ARG A 120 32.18 -2.48 -44.44
C ARG A 120 32.30 -3.11 -43.02
N TRP A 121 31.34 -2.89 -42.12
CA TRP A 121 31.32 -3.52 -40.80
C TRP A 121 31.30 -5.04 -40.89
N ASP A 122 30.45 -5.58 -41.77
CA ASP A 122 30.33 -7.04 -41.94
C ASP A 122 31.54 -7.66 -42.62
N ARG A 123 32.33 -6.87 -43.38
CA ARG A 123 33.58 -7.30 -44.04
C ARG A 123 34.81 -7.19 -43.14
N LEU A 124 34.69 -6.58 -41.96
CA LEU A 124 35.82 -6.52 -41.05
C LEU A 124 36.23 -7.92 -40.59
N PRO A 125 37.53 -8.20 -40.45
CA PRO A 125 37.98 -9.46 -39.81
C PRO A 125 37.35 -9.63 -38.44
N ALA A 126 37.01 -10.86 -38.11
CA ALA A 126 36.43 -11.17 -36.79
C ALA A 126 37.28 -10.65 -35.62
N ALA A 127 38.60 -10.67 -35.76
CA ALA A 127 39.56 -10.15 -34.77
C ALA A 127 39.41 -8.64 -34.54
N ALA A 128 39.10 -7.85 -35.60
CA ALA A 128 38.92 -6.42 -35.48
C ALA A 128 37.58 -6.09 -34.76
N ARG A 129 36.50 -6.82 -35.11
CA ARG A 129 35.21 -6.67 -34.43
C ARG A 129 35.29 -7.09 -32.97
N SER A 130 35.96 -8.21 -32.68
CA SER A 130 36.13 -8.67 -31.28
C SER A 130 36.98 -7.69 -30.45
N LEU A 131 37.92 -6.98 -31.05
CA LEU A 131 38.72 -5.96 -30.36
C LEU A 131 37.81 -4.76 -29.92
N VAL A 132 36.95 -4.25 -30.83
CA VAL A 132 36.00 -3.19 -30.50
C VAL A 132 35.07 -3.62 -29.37
N ILE A 133 34.50 -4.81 -29.50
CA ILE A 133 33.61 -5.36 -28.49
C ILE A 133 34.32 -5.49 -27.14
N ALA A 134 35.51 -6.12 -27.11
CA ALA A 134 36.30 -6.30 -25.89
C ALA A 134 36.64 -4.96 -25.22
N ARG A 135 36.98 -3.95 -26.01
CA ARG A 135 37.30 -2.61 -25.53
C ARG A 135 36.08 -1.93 -24.90
N THR A 136 34.93 -1.98 -25.56
CA THR A 136 33.69 -1.43 -25.00
C THR A 136 33.27 -2.16 -23.72
N ARG A 137 33.34 -3.50 -23.71
CA ARG A 137 33.06 -4.30 -22.49
C ARG A 137 33.95 -3.93 -21.31
N SER A 138 35.24 -3.69 -21.54
CA SER A 138 36.17 -3.33 -20.48
C SER A 138 35.90 -1.94 -19.87
N ARG A 139 35.26 -1.05 -20.63
CA ARG A 139 34.88 0.31 -20.20
C ARG A 139 33.48 0.39 -19.57
N ALA A 140 32.60 -0.54 -19.93
CA ALA A 140 31.21 -0.51 -19.50
C ALA A 140 31.02 -0.36 -17.99
N PRO A 141 31.73 -1.08 -17.12
CA PRO A 141 31.58 -0.91 -15.65
C PRO A 141 31.94 0.50 -15.16
N GLN A 142 32.92 1.16 -15.81
CA GLN A 142 33.34 2.53 -15.48
C GLN A 142 32.25 3.53 -15.88
N VAL A 143 31.69 3.38 -17.06
CA VAL A 143 30.57 4.20 -17.56
C VAL A 143 29.35 4.04 -16.66
N VAL A 144 29.00 2.82 -16.29
CA VAL A 144 27.90 2.54 -15.34
C VAL A 144 28.18 3.15 -13.96
N ALA A 145 29.42 3.03 -13.46
CA ALA A 145 29.79 3.63 -12.17
C ALA A 145 29.67 5.16 -12.21
N SER A 146 30.11 5.80 -13.30
CA SER A 146 29.96 7.25 -13.47
C SER A 146 28.48 7.67 -13.54
N LEU A 147 27.64 6.92 -14.28
CA LEU A 147 26.20 7.16 -14.33
C LEU A 147 25.53 7.02 -12.96
N LEU A 148 25.89 6.00 -12.18
CA LEU A 148 25.38 5.82 -10.81
C LEU A 148 25.80 6.97 -9.90
N GLN A 149 27.05 7.46 -10.00
CA GLN A 149 27.50 8.62 -9.23
C GLN A 149 26.77 9.91 -9.62
N GLN A 150 26.56 10.14 -10.91
CA GLN A 150 25.77 11.28 -11.39
C GLN A 150 24.31 11.17 -10.94
N ALA A 151 23.70 9.99 -11.03
CA ALA A 151 22.36 9.73 -10.53
C ALA A 151 22.27 9.99 -9.02
N LYS A 152 23.23 9.54 -8.23
CA LYS A 152 23.31 9.80 -6.79
C LYS A 152 23.42 11.30 -6.46
N GLY A 153 24.17 12.05 -7.26
CA GLY A 153 24.29 13.51 -7.08
C GLY A 153 23.00 14.28 -7.42
N ASN A 154 22.16 13.75 -8.27
CA ASN A 154 20.90 14.37 -8.71
C ASN A 154 19.67 13.58 -8.29
N ILE A 155 19.77 12.75 -7.25
CA ILE A 155 18.76 11.76 -6.87
C ILE A 155 17.41 12.40 -6.56
N ASP A 156 17.40 13.54 -5.88
CA ASP A 156 16.20 14.26 -5.49
C ASP A 156 15.39 14.77 -6.71
N GLU A 157 16.06 14.90 -7.86
CA GLU A 157 15.43 15.29 -9.14
C GLU A 157 15.08 14.10 -10.04
N LEU A 158 15.79 12.97 -9.86
CA LEU A 158 15.70 11.79 -10.72
C LEU A 158 14.83 10.69 -10.16
N PHE A 159 14.61 10.64 -8.83
CA PHE A 159 14.05 9.45 -8.21
C PHE A 159 13.05 9.77 -7.10
N ASP A 160 11.82 10.06 -7.49
CA ASP A 160 10.71 10.20 -6.54
C ASP A 160 9.92 8.88 -6.47
N LEU A 161 10.42 7.95 -5.63
CA LEU A 161 9.73 6.70 -5.31
C LEU A 161 8.32 6.93 -4.79
N SER A 162 8.12 8.01 -4.04
CA SER A 162 6.80 8.36 -3.49
C SER A 162 5.82 8.67 -4.61
N TYR A 163 6.27 9.40 -5.63
CA TYR A 163 5.44 9.67 -6.80
C TYR A 163 5.11 8.40 -7.58
N VAL A 164 6.10 7.54 -7.83
CA VAL A 164 5.91 6.27 -8.55
C VAL A 164 4.93 5.35 -7.82
N ALA A 165 5.12 5.14 -6.52
CA ALA A 165 4.23 4.32 -5.69
C ALA A 165 2.81 4.89 -5.63
N THR A 166 2.69 6.23 -5.42
CA THR A 166 1.40 6.91 -5.37
C THR A 166 0.65 6.83 -6.70
N ALA A 167 1.34 7.07 -7.83
CA ALA A 167 0.75 6.98 -9.16
C ALA A 167 0.23 5.57 -9.45
N HIS A 168 0.98 4.54 -9.02
CA HIS A 168 0.58 3.15 -9.18
C HIS A 168 -0.66 2.80 -8.32
N LEU A 169 -0.71 3.25 -7.07
CA LEU A 169 -1.86 3.06 -6.17
C LEU A 169 -3.12 3.80 -6.63
N ILE A 170 -2.97 5.00 -7.20
CA ILE A 170 -4.11 5.76 -7.76
C ILE A 170 -4.69 5.04 -8.98
N LYS A 171 -3.83 4.49 -9.84
CA LYS A 171 -4.22 3.77 -11.05
C LYS A 171 -4.97 2.48 -10.72
N ASP A 172 -4.57 1.78 -9.67
CA ASP A 172 -5.24 0.55 -9.22
C ASP A 172 -5.61 0.60 -7.72
N LYS A 173 -6.80 1.13 -7.45
CA LYS A 173 -7.37 1.18 -6.09
C LYS A 173 -7.58 -0.20 -5.45
N ARG A 174 -7.61 -1.29 -6.26
CA ARG A 174 -7.73 -2.66 -5.75
C ARG A 174 -6.45 -3.10 -5.06
N LEU A 175 -5.30 -2.65 -5.56
CA LEU A 175 -4.01 -2.90 -4.92
C LEU A 175 -3.98 -2.33 -3.50
N LEU A 176 -4.38 -1.06 -3.33
CA LEU A 176 -4.46 -0.45 -2.00
C LEU A 176 -5.41 -1.21 -1.09
N ASN A 177 -6.60 -1.57 -1.58
CA ASN A 177 -7.57 -2.34 -0.81
C ASN A 177 -7.01 -3.70 -0.37
N SER A 178 -6.30 -4.42 -1.25
CA SER A 178 -5.69 -5.70 -0.91
C SER A 178 -4.52 -5.53 0.05
N LEU A 179 -3.67 -4.52 -0.18
CA LEU A 179 -2.53 -4.24 0.68
C LEU A 179 -2.96 -4.03 2.14
N ILE A 180 -3.88 -3.09 2.33
CA ILE A 180 -4.37 -2.75 3.67
C ILE A 180 -5.24 -3.87 4.23
N GLY A 181 -6.22 -4.36 3.45
CA GLY A 181 -7.17 -5.37 3.90
C GLY A 181 -6.50 -6.67 4.31
N ASP A 182 -5.51 -7.13 3.54
CA ASP A 182 -4.79 -8.37 3.83
C ASP A 182 -3.90 -8.23 5.09
N THR A 183 -3.32 -7.04 5.29
CA THR A 183 -2.42 -6.78 6.44
C THR A 183 -3.17 -6.68 7.77
N ILE A 184 -4.40 -6.10 7.78
CA ILE A 184 -5.18 -5.86 9.01
C ILE A 184 -6.26 -6.91 9.29
N VAL A 185 -6.20 -8.07 8.64
CA VAL A 185 -7.17 -9.17 8.87
C VAL A 185 -7.37 -9.51 10.35
N PRO A 186 -6.32 -9.64 11.18
CA PRO A 186 -6.49 -9.98 12.60
C PRO A 186 -7.25 -8.90 13.38
N GLU A 187 -7.02 -7.62 13.10
CA GLU A 187 -7.72 -6.49 13.71
C GLU A 187 -9.20 -6.50 13.32
N LEU A 188 -9.50 -6.77 12.04
CA LEU A 188 -10.87 -6.91 11.56
C LEU A 188 -11.60 -8.10 12.20
N GLN A 189 -10.91 -9.21 12.41
CA GLN A 189 -11.46 -10.37 13.13
C GLN A 189 -11.71 -10.06 14.60
N PHE A 190 -10.79 -9.35 15.26
CA PHE A 190 -10.98 -8.89 16.62
C PHE A 190 -12.23 -8.01 16.72
N MET A 191 -12.41 -7.04 15.82
CA MET A 191 -13.60 -6.17 15.80
C MET A 191 -14.90 -6.98 15.74
N LYS A 192 -14.96 -7.99 14.86
CA LYS A 192 -16.14 -8.87 14.75
C LYS A 192 -16.41 -9.63 16.06
N ARG A 193 -15.37 -10.24 16.64
CA ARG A 193 -15.48 -10.99 17.91
C ARG A 193 -15.87 -10.08 19.07
N PHE A 194 -15.25 -8.91 19.16
CA PHE A 194 -15.58 -7.92 20.18
C PHE A 194 -17.03 -7.45 20.05
N GLY A 195 -17.49 -7.10 18.86
CA GLY A 195 -18.87 -6.70 18.61
C GLY A 195 -19.87 -7.78 18.99
N THR A 196 -19.59 -9.03 18.65
CA THR A 196 -20.42 -10.19 19.03
C THR A 196 -20.52 -10.32 20.55
N LEU A 197 -19.39 -10.29 21.26
CA LEU A 197 -19.35 -10.42 22.71
C LEU A 197 -20.03 -9.25 23.41
N PHE A 198 -19.74 -8.03 22.96
CA PHE A 198 -20.35 -6.81 23.50
C PHE A 198 -21.87 -6.81 23.29
N GLY A 199 -22.32 -7.20 22.12
CA GLY A 199 -23.74 -7.34 21.80
C GLY A 199 -24.42 -8.40 22.65
N ALA A 200 -23.78 -9.54 22.91
CA ALA A 200 -24.27 -10.57 23.83
C ALA A 200 -24.46 -10.04 25.26
N VAL A 201 -23.46 -9.31 25.76
CA VAL A 201 -23.50 -8.73 27.12
C VAL A 201 -24.64 -7.69 27.21
N VAL A 202 -24.73 -6.75 26.25
CA VAL A 202 -25.80 -5.75 26.24
C VAL A 202 -27.17 -6.42 26.08
N GLY A 203 -27.30 -7.45 25.23
CA GLY A 203 -28.53 -8.24 25.10
C GLY A 203 -28.90 -8.99 26.39
N GLY A 204 -27.91 -9.47 27.16
CA GLY A 204 -28.11 -10.04 28.49
C GLY A 204 -28.63 -9.01 29.49
N VAL A 205 -28.03 -7.82 29.53
CA VAL A 205 -28.52 -6.70 30.33
C VAL A 205 -29.94 -6.31 29.92
N GLN A 206 -30.19 -6.18 28.61
CA GLN A 206 -31.52 -5.91 28.04
C GLN A 206 -32.54 -6.96 28.51
N MET A 207 -32.22 -8.24 28.48
CA MET A 207 -33.06 -9.33 28.94
C MET A 207 -33.49 -9.11 30.39
N VAL A 208 -32.54 -8.81 31.26
CA VAL A 208 -32.84 -8.55 32.68
C VAL A 208 -33.72 -7.32 32.86
N VAL A 209 -33.35 -6.19 32.25
CA VAL A 209 -34.10 -4.94 32.33
C VAL A 209 -35.51 -5.10 31.76
N PHE A 210 -35.67 -5.80 30.65
CA PHE A 210 -36.98 -6.08 30.06
C PHE A 210 -37.86 -6.92 30.98
N ALA A 211 -37.32 -7.93 31.67
CA ALA A 211 -38.05 -8.74 32.62
C ALA A 211 -38.66 -7.89 33.75
N PHE A 212 -37.99 -6.81 34.17
CA PHE A 212 -38.49 -5.90 35.22
C PHE A 212 -39.39 -4.77 34.72
N THR A 213 -39.20 -4.32 33.45
CA THR A 213 -39.88 -3.10 32.96
C THR A 213 -40.98 -3.37 31.93
N ARG A 214 -40.90 -4.50 31.23
CA ARG A 214 -41.74 -4.86 30.07
C ARG A 214 -41.81 -3.76 28.98
N SER A 215 -40.81 -2.89 28.95
CA SER A 215 -40.78 -1.77 28.03
C SER A 215 -40.18 -2.16 26.67
N HIS A 216 -41.00 -2.23 25.65
CA HIS A 216 -40.57 -2.54 24.27
C HIS A 216 -39.60 -1.51 23.71
N LEU A 217 -39.67 -0.25 24.18
CA LEU A 217 -38.79 0.84 23.72
C LEU A 217 -37.32 0.58 24.09
N LEU A 218 -37.04 -0.20 25.15
CA LEU A 218 -35.69 -0.52 25.56
C LEU A 218 -34.95 -1.42 24.56
N ILE A 219 -35.67 -2.18 23.75
CA ILE A 219 -35.08 -3.12 22.79
C ILE A 219 -34.39 -2.40 21.65
N PRO A 220 -35.04 -1.49 20.90
CA PRO A 220 -34.34 -0.74 19.84
C PRO A 220 -33.29 0.22 20.39
N LEU A 221 -33.48 0.78 21.60
CA LEU A 221 -32.47 1.61 22.24
C LEU A 221 -31.22 0.79 22.62
N ALA A 222 -31.37 -0.43 23.08
CA ALA A 222 -30.26 -1.33 23.32
C ALA A 222 -29.53 -1.68 22.01
N GLY A 223 -30.28 -1.98 20.93
CA GLY A 223 -29.70 -2.20 19.60
C GLY A 223 -28.91 -1.00 19.09
N LEU A 224 -29.48 0.20 19.22
CA LEU A 224 -28.78 1.47 18.93
C LEU A 224 -27.48 1.60 19.71
N SER A 225 -27.54 1.33 21.02
CA SER A 225 -26.36 1.39 21.91
C SER A 225 -25.31 0.37 21.52
N VAL A 226 -25.69 -0.85 21.16
CA VAL A 226 -24.75 -1.87 20.66
C VAL A 226 -24.02 -1.38 19.42
N GLY A 227 -24.75 -0.82 18.44
CA GLY A 227 -24.13 -0.28 17.25
C GLY A 227 -23.16 0.87 17.54
N LEU A 228 -23.66 1.95 18.17
CA LEU A 228 -22.86 3.16 18.43
C LEU A 228 -21.65 2.89 19.33
N VAL A 229 -21.92 2.33 20.52
CA VAL A 229 -20.89 2.20 21.56
C VAL A 229 -19.85 1.16 21.20
N SER A 230 -20.30 0.01 20.64
CA SER A 230 -19.35 -1.04 20.27
C SER A 230 -18.44 -0.64 19.10
N ASP A 231 -18.94 0.16 18.14
CA ASP A 231 -18.13 0.62 17.02
C ASP A 231 -17.06 1.61 17.48
N TRP A 232 -17.48 2.60 18.27
CA TRP A 232 -16.55 3.55 18.86
C TRP A 232 -15.50 2.86 19.75
N PHE A 233 -15.95 1.95 20.64
CA PHE A 233 -15.06 1.28 21.57
C PHE A 233 -14.08 0.34 20.87
N ALA A 234 -14.52 -0.37 19.82
CA ALA A 234 -13.65 -1.23 19.02
C ALA A 234 -12.53 -0.44 18.35
N LEU A 235 -12.83 0.73 17.78
CA LEU A 235 -11.82 1.61 17.18
C LEU A 235 -10.84 2.12 18.25
N GLN A 236 -11.34 2.51 19.44
CA GLN A 236 -10.46 2.93 20.53
C GLN A 236 -9.51 1.81 20.98
N MET A 237 -9.99 0.56 21.08
CA MET A 237 -9.17 -0.57 21.50
C MET A 237 -8.08 -0.96 20.48
N ILE A 238 -8.27 -0.65 19.22
CA ILE A 238 -7.28 -0.90 18.17
C ILE A 238 -6.11 0.08 18.27
N PHE A 239 -6.40 1.38 18.49
CA PHE A 239 -5.39 2.44 18.52
C PHE A 239 -4.89 2.80 19.92
N ASN A 240 -5.61 2.45 20.97
CA ASN A 240 -5.26 2.88 22.32
C ASN A 240 -5.26 1.70 23.33
N PRO A 241 -4.39 1.77 24.34
CA PRO A 241 -3.30 2.73 24.55
C PRO A 241 -2.08 2.41 23.68
N ARG A 242 -1.25 3.42 23.36
CA ARG A 242 0.02 3.24 22.61
C ARG A 242 0.99 2.34 23.37
N GLU A 243 1.08 2.51 24.69
CA GLU A 243 1.87 1.68 25.58
C GLU A 243 1.00 0.70 26.38
N PRO A 244 1.51 -0.49 26.75
CA PRO A 244 0.77 -1.46 27.54
C PRO A 244 0.34 -0.88 28.88
N LYS A 245 -0.98 -0.71 29.11
CA LYS A 245 -1.54 -0.25 30.38
C LYS A 245 -2.26 -1.37 31.12
N ARG A 246 -2.17 -1.35 32.47
CA ARG A 246 -2.93 -2.26 33.35
C ARG A 246 -4.20 -1.57 33.78
N TYR A 247 -5.34 -2.21 33.54
CA TYR A 247 -6.65 -1.78 33.99
C TYR A 247 -7.14 -2.72 35.13
N PHE A 248 -7.74 -2.18 36.16
CA PHE A 248 -8.26 -2.94 37.30
C PHE A 248 -7.24 -3.90 37.94
N GLY A 249 -5.94 -3.58 37.84
CA GLY A 249 -4.86 -4.38 38.43
C GLY A 249 -4.49 -5.67 37.69
N ALA A 250 -5.42 -6.29 36.97
CA ALA A 250 -5.23 -7.60 36.34
C ALA A 250 -5.26 -7.57 34.80
N LEU A 251 -6.09 -6.72 34.21
CA LEU A 251 -6.27 -6.67 32.77
C LEU A 251 -5.17 -5.80 32.12
N ARG A 252 -4.26 -6.44 31.39
CA ARG A 252 -3.21 -5.76 30.63
C ARG A 252 -3.70 -5.54 29.20
N TRP A 253 -3.87 -4.28 28.79
CA TRP A 253 -4.29 -3.92 27.45
C TRP A 253 -3.24 -3.10 26.74
N HIS A 254 -3.07 -3.36 25.45
CA HIS A 254 -2.19 -2.66 24.52
C HIS A 254 -2.95 -2.56 23.20
N GLY A 255 -2.98 -1.39 22.58
CA GLY A 255 -3.66 -1.18 21.29
C GLY A 255 -3.17 -2.22 20.28
N LEU A 256 -4.11 -2.83 19.55
CA LEU A 256 -3.79 -3.99 18.71
C LEU A 256 -2.76 -3.67 17.63
N PHE A 257 -2.85 -2.51 17.00
CA PHE A 257 -1.87 -2.09 16.00
C PHE A 257 -0.46 -1.97 16.59
N PHE A 258 -0.33 -1.42 17.79
CA PHE A 258 0.98 -1.29 18.46
C PHE A 258 1.51 -2.64 18.94
N LYS A 259 0.62 -3.52 19.43
CA LYS A 259 1.00 -4.86 19.87
C LYS A 259 1.56 -5.72 18.73
N ARG A 260 1.02 -5.56 17.50
CA ARG A 260 1.40 -6.35 16.32
C ARG A 260 2.25 -5.57 15.32
N ARG A 261 2.85 -4.46 15.74
CA ARG A 261 3.60 -3.56 14.88
C ARG A 261 4.65 -4.25 14.00
N ASN A 262 5.44 -5.15 14.58
CA ASN A 262 6.48 -5.86 13.83
C ASN A 262 5.88 -6.85 12.80
N GLU A 263 4.80 -7.53 13.15
CA GLU A 263 4.08 -8.42 12.22
C GLU A 263 3.44 -7.60 11.10
N PHE A 264 2.77 -6.51 11.46
CA PHE A 264 2.20 -5.58 10.49
C PHE A 264 3.27 -5.04 9.54
N ALA A 265 4.41 -4.59 10.06
CA ALA A 265 5.51 -4.08 9.26
C ALA A 265 6.05 -5.14 8.27
N ALA A 266 6.19 -6.39 8.71
CA ALA A 266 6.63 -7.49 7.85
C ALA A 266 5.59 -7.81 6.76
N ASP A 267 4.32 -7.95 7.11
CA ASP A 267 3.25 -8.25 6.15
C ASP A 267 3.07 -7.11 5.13
N TYR A 268 3.07 -5.86 5.62
CA TYR A 268 2.94 -4.68 4.76
C TYR A 268 4.14 -4.52 3.82
N ALA A 269 5.37 -4.68 4.32
CA ALA A 269 6.59 -4.59 3.52
C ALA A 269 6.61 -5.64 2.42
N LYS A 270 6.30 -6.90 2.77
CA LYS A 270 6.21 -8.00 1.82
C LYS A 270 5.19 -7.73 0.70
N LEU A 271 4.00 -7.27 1.06
CA LEU A 271 2.95 -6.97 0.09
C LEU A 271 3.31 -5.74 -0.76
N THR A 272 3.95 -4.73 -0.17
CA THR A 272 4.42 -3.53 -0.88
C THR A 272 5.48 -3.88 -1.91
N ALA A 273 6.50 -4.64 -1.53
CA ALA A 273 7.55 -5.10 -2.44
C ALA A 273 6.99 -5.99 -3.56
N ALA A 274 6.04 -6.89 -3.22
CA ALA A 274 5.48 -7.82 -4.19
C ALA A 274 4.46 -7.20 -5.16
N LYS A 275 3.76 -6.12 -4.78
CA LYS A 275 2.60 -5.61 -5.54
C LYS A 275 2.73 -4.14 -5.96
N ILE A 276 3.49 -3.31 -5.24
CA ILE A 276 3.55 -1.86 -5.46
C ILE A 276 4.91 -1.44 -5.99
N LEU A 277 5.97 -1.78 -5.26
CA LEU A 277 7.34 -1.46 -5.60
C LEU A 277 8.03 -2.66 -6.27
N THR A 278 7.35 -3.25 -7.27
CA THR A 278 8.00 -4.31 -8.05
C THR A 278 9.14 -3.71 -8.87
N PRO A 279 10.20 -4.47 -9.17
CA PRO A 279 11.29 -4.00 -10.03
C PRO A 279 10.79 -3.42 -11.35
N ALA A 280 9.75 -4.04 -11.96
CA ALA A 280 9.12 -3.54 -13.17
C ALA A 280 8.50 -2.14 -13.00
N VAL A 281 7.77 -1.91 -11.90
CA VAL A 281 7.15 -0.60 -11.60
C VAL A 281 8.21 0.47 -11.33
N VAL A 282 9.29 0.12 -10.63
CA VAL A 282 10.42 1.02 -10.38
C VAL A 282 11.11 1.39 -11.69
N MET A 283 11.37 0.41 -12.56
CA MET A 283 11.98 0.64 -13.89
C MET A 283 11.07 1.45 -14.80
N ASP A 284 9.77 1.17 -14.86
CA ASP A 284 8.80 1.96 -15.62
C ASP A 284 8.74 3.42 -15.12
N GLY A 285 8.81 3.62 -13.82
CA GLY A 285 8.89 4.94 -13.20
C GLY A 285 10.15 5.71 -13.62
N LEU A 286 11.30 5.07 -13.60
CA LEU A 286 12.59 5.66 -14.03
C LEU A 286 12.61 6.02 -15.52
N LEU A 287 11.93 5.24 -16.35
CA LEU A 287 11.86 5.46 -17.79
C LEU A 287 10.73 6.41 -18.21
N SER A 288 9.82 6.76 -17.30
CA SER A 288 8.72 7.68 -17.56
C SER A 288 9.21 9.12 -17.79
N VAL A 289 8.52 9.86 -18.66
CA VAL A 289 8.75 11.30 -18.86
C VAL A 289 8.25 12.09 -17.63
N PRO A 290 9.04 13.04 -17.07
CA PRO A 290 10.30 13.64 -17.57
C PRO A 290 11.58 12.96 -17.07
N LEU A 291 11.49 11.96 -16.19
CA LEU A 291 12.66 11.30 -15.58
C LEU A 291 13.52 10.60 -16.64
N GLY A 292 12.89 9.88 -17.55
CA GLY A 292 13.56 9.20 -18.65
C GLY A 292 14.40 10.15 -19.51
N ASP A 293 13.90 11.36 -19.84
CA ASP A 293 14.64 12.33 -20.63
C ASP A 293 15.90 12.86 -19.92
N ARG A 294 15.84 13.04 -18.60
CA ARG A 294 17.01 13.41 -17.77
C ARG A 294 18.06 12.28 -17.73
N LEU A 295 17.60 11.05 -17.52
CA LEU A 295 18.47 9.87 -17.56
C LEU A 295 19.16 9.76 -18.92
N PHE A 296 18.42 10.00 -20.01
CA PHE A 296 19.00 10.02 -21.36
C PHE A 296 20.04 11.09 -21.56
N ALA A 297 19.81 12.29 -21.04
CA ALA A 297 20.80 13.37 -21.13
C ALA A 297 22.10 12.98 -20.40
N MET A 298 22.00 12.32 -19.26
CA MET A 298 23.16 11.81 -18.50
C MET A 298 23.88 10.72 -19.32
N VAL A 299 23.16 9.73 -19.85
CA VAL A 299 23.74 8.66 -20.67
C VAL A 299 24.41 9.26 -21.89
N ARG A 300 23.79 10.21 -22.58
CA ARG A 300 24.39 10.88 -23.74
C ARG A 300 25.70 11.59 -23.40
N ASN A 301 25.73 12.35 -22.31
CA ASN A 301 26.93 13.06 -21.87
C ASN A 301 28.05 12.08 -21.50
N GLU A 302 27.72 11.00 -20.79
CA GLU A 302 28.70 9.98 -20.40
C GLU A 302 29.26 9.23 -21.63
N VAL A 303 28.40 8.86 -22.58
CA VAL A 303 28.81 8.25 -23.85
C VAL A 303 29.73 9.20 -24.65
N GLN A 304 29.41 10.48 -24.68
CA GLN A 304 30.24 11.47 -25.34
C GLN A 304 31.61 11.58 -24.69
N THR A 305 31.66 11.65 -23.37
CA THR A 305 32.91 11.66 -22.60
C THR A 305 33.73 10.40 -22.85
N ALA A 306 33.10 9.22 -22.79
CA ALA A 306 33.77 7.95 -23.04
C ALA A 306 34.36 7.85 -24.48
N ILE A 307 33.64 8.38 -25.45
CA ILE A 307 34.15 8.45 -26.87
C ILE A 307 35.35 9.39 -26.97
N SER A 308 35.28 10.60 -26.37
CA SER A 308 36.38 11.57 -26.39
C SER A 308 37.61 11.01 -25.67
N ASP A 309 37.45 10.38 -24.48
CA ASP A 309 38.53 9.77 -23.74
C ASP A 309 39.20 8.62 -24.52
N GLU A 310 38.42 7.81 -25.22
CA GLU A 310 38.96 6.69 -25.98
C GLU A 310 39.70 7.13 -27.22
N LEU A 311 39.27 8.20 -27.87
CA LEU A 311 39.93 8.77 -29.02
C LEU A 311 41.17 9.55 -28.66
N GLY A 312 41.18 10.22 -27.53
CA GLY A 312 42.36 10.91 -26.97
C GLY A 312 43.13 11.77 -28.00
N ILE A 313 44.44 11.50 -28.15
CA ILE A 313 45.27 12.25 -29.09
C ILE A 313 44.85 12.13 -30.54
N VAL A 314 44.14 11.05 -30.92
CA VAL A 314 43.68 10.86 -32.33
C VAL A 314 42.32 11.47 -32.60
N GLU A 315 41.64 12.00 -31.60
CA GLU A 315 40.32 12.63 -31.75
C GLU A 315 40.29 13.68 -32.88
N PRO A 316 41.26 14.59 -33.02
CA PRO A 316 41.25 15.56 -34.10
C PRO A 316 41.39 14.96 -35.50
N LEU A 317 41.85 13.71 -35.63
CA LEU A 317 42.04 13.01 -36.91
C LEU A 317 40.80 12.20 -37.33
N VAL A 318 39.90 11.89 -36.38
CA VAL A 318 38.73 11.05 -36.61
C VAL A 318 37.75 11.70 -37.62
N PRO A 319 37.46 13.02 -37.58
CA PRO A 319 36.65 13.69 -38.58
C PRO A 319 37.16 13.56 -40.00
N ALA A 320 38.49 13.49 -40.17
CA ALA A 320 39.10 13.27 -41.47
C ALA A 320 38.91 11.82 -41.99
N ALA A 321 38.82 10.85 -41.09
CA ALA A 321 38.68 9.43 -41.39
C ALA A 321 37.22 9.00 -41.68
N ILE A 322 36.25 9.50 -40.91
CA ILE A 322 34.84 9.11 -41.02
C ILE A 322 33.93 10.22 -41.55
N GLY A 323 34.43 11.47 -41.66
CA GLY A 323 33.67 12.65 -41.98
C GLY A 323 33.23 13.48 -40.78
N SER A 324 33.35 14.81 -40.88
CA SER A 324 33.06 15.73 -39.76
C SER A 324 31.60 15.69 -39.29
N GLU A 325 30.68 15.42 -40.19
CA GLU A 325 29.26 15.34 -39.89
C GLU A 325 28.92 14.03 -39.18
N GLN A 326 29.44 12.89 -39.65
CA GLN A 326 29.28 11.58 -38.99
C GLN A 326 29.87 11.59 -37.58
N TYR A 327 31.03 12.22 -37.40
CA TYR A 327 31.63 12.34 -36.05
C TYR A 327 30.78 13.16 -35.10
N ARG A 328 30.25 14.34 -35.55
CA ARG A 328 29.39 15.17 -34.71
C ARG A 328 28.08 14.49 -34.33
N THR A 329 27.55 13.67 -35.21
CA THR A 329 26.29 12.94 -34.99
C THR A 329 26.49 11.58 -34.30
N LEU A 330 27.73 11.14 -34.08
CA LEU A 330 28.05 9.83 -33.52
C LEU A 330 27.39 9.64 -32.13
N SER A 331 27.58 10.60 -31.24
CA SER A 331 26.97 10.54 -29.88
C SER A 331 25.44 10.49 -29.93
N ASP A 332 24.82 11.29 -30.81
CA ASP A 332 23.37 11.31 -30.96
C ASP A 332 22.84 9.98 -31.54
N ARG A 333 23.58 9.35 -32.47
CA ARG A 333 23.25 8.04 -33.03
C ARG A 333 23.36 6.92 -31.97
N VAL A 334 24.48 6.89 -31.24
CA VAL A 334 24.63 5.93 -30.14
C VAL A 334 23.48 6.08 -29.13
N THR A 335 23.15 7.32 -28.75
CA THR A 335 22.08 7.60 -27.80
C THR A 335 20.71 7.20 -28.37
N SER A 336 20.43 7.43 -29.65
CA SER A 336 19.15 7.04 -30.25
C SER A 336 18.97 5.53 -30.32
N HIS A 337 20.02 4.77 -30.67
CA HIS A 337 20.00 3.31 -30.66
C HIS A 337 19.89 2.76 -29.24
N ALA A 338 20.62 3.32 -28.27
CA ALA A 338 20.50 2.99 -26.87
C ALA A 338 19.07 3.24 -26.34
N ARG A 339 18.45 4.37 -26.74
CA ARG A 339 17.05 4.68 -26.38
C ARG A 339 16.06 3.64 -26.95
N ALA A 340 16.26 3.21 -28.16
CA ALA A 340 15.42 2.20 -28.80
C ALA A 340 15.50 0.83 -28.11
N ARG A 341 16.64 0.52 -27.46
CA ARG A 341 16.90 -0.74 -26.76
C ARG A 341 16.60 -0.69 -25.24
N LEU A 342 16.11 0.43 -24.76
CA LEU A 342 15.80 0.57 -23.32
C LEU A 342 14.77 -0.40 -22.78
N PRO A 343 13.67 -0.72 -23.47
CA PRO A 343 12.74 -1.72 -22.97
C PRO A 343 13.43 -3.07 -22.72
N ASP A 344 14.35 -3.46 -23.62
CA ASP A 344 15.12 -4.69 -23.49
C ASP A 344 16.10 -4.62 -22.30
N ALA A 345 16.76 -3.47 -22.13
CA ALA A 345 17.64 -3.19 -20.99
C ALA A 345 16.87 -3.22 -19.67
N ALA A 346 15.71 -2.59 -19.59
CA ALA A 346 14.86 -2.57 -18.42
C ALA A 346 14.46 -3.99 -17.99
N THR A 347 13.99 -4.81 -18.94
CA THR A 347 13.60 -6.20 -18.67
C THR A 347 14.75 -7.04 -18.11
N ARG A 348 15.98 -6.84 -18.62
CA ARG A 348 17.17 -7.54 -18.09
C ARG A 348 17.54 -7.07 -16.69
N LEU A 349 17.45 -5.78 -16.45
CA LEU A 349 17.77 -5.19 -15.14
C LEU A 349 16.70 -5.47 -14.07
N GLU A 350 15.45 -5.78 -14.47
CA GLU A 350 14.38 -6.13 -13.50
C GLU A 350 14.79 -7.28 -12.57
N GLY A 351 15.37 -8.35 -13.13
CA GLY A 351 15.85 -9.49 -12.34
C GLY A 351 16.92 -9.09 -11.34
N TYR A 352 17.95 -8.40 -11.82
CA TYR A 352 19.04 -7.90 -10.99
C TYR A 352 18.58 -6.90 -9.93
N ALA A 353 17.72 -5.93 -10.29
CA ALA A 353 17.17 -4.95 -9.36
C ALA A 353 16.34 -5.62 -8.24
N GLY A 354 15.58 -6.68 -8.56
CA GLY A 354 14.82 -7.46 -7.58
C GLY A 354 15.69 -8.15 -6.54
N GLU A 355 16.90 -8.59 -6.95
CA GLU A 355 17.85 -9.23 -6.05
C GLU A 355 18.72 -8.21 -5.28
N ALA A 356 19.12 -7.13 -5.95
CA ALA A 356 20.04 -6.13 -5.39
C ALA A 356 19.35 -5.15 -4.43
N LEU A 357 18.09 -4.81 -4.73
CA LEU A 357 17.32 -3.80 -4.00
C LEU A 357 16.40 -4.44 -2.95
N ASP A 358 16.80 -5.22 -2.03
CA ASP A 358 15.93 -5.88 -1.03
C ASP A 358 14.88 -4.93 -0.43
N LEU A 359 13.92 -4.52 -1.29
CA LEU A 359 12.87 -3.54 -0.97
C LEU A 359 11.95 -4.02 0.16
N GLU A 360 11.81 -5.34 0.34
CA GLU A 360 11.04 -5.90 1.45
C GLU A 360 11.72 -5.62 2.79
N THR A 361 13.02 -5.91 2.90
CA THR A 361 13.77 -5.66 4.15
C THR A 361 13.82 -4.17 4.45
N MET A 362 14.10 -3.33 3.45
CA MET A 362 14.14 -1.88 3.61
C MET A 362 12.80 -1.30 4.08
N ALA A 363 11.70 -1.68 3.45
CA ALA A 363 10.37 -1.23 3.87
C ALA A 363 10.00 -1.71 5.28
N ARG A 364 10.39 -2.92 5.64
CA ARG A 364 10.16 -3.47 6.98
C ARG A 364 10.96 -2.71 8.04
N GLU A 365 12.24 -2.44 7.79
CA GLU A 365 13.10 -1.67 8.69
C GLU A 365 12.59 -0.24 8.85
N ALA A 366 12.22 0.39 7.74
CA ALA A 366 11.60 1.70 7.71
C ALA A 366 10.34 1.76 8.60
N LEU A 367 9.41 0.83 8.45
CA LEU A 367 8.18 0.77 9.25
C LEU A 367 8.44 0.50 10.74
N THR A 368 9.44 -0.33 11.05
CA THR A 368 9.80 -0.62 12.45
C THR A 368 10.53 0.53 13.12
N ALA A 369 11.23 1.37 12.36
CA ALA A 369 11.93 2.55 12.84
C ALA A 369 11.01 3.76 13.10
N LEU A 370 9.76 3.77 12.57
CA LEU A 370 8.79 4.85 12.84
C LEU A 370 8.61 5.08 14.33
N SER A 371 8.37 6.32 14.74
CA SER A 371 7.86 6.60 16.09
C SER A 371 6.43 6.04 16.25
N ASP A 372 5.97 5.82 17.49
CA ASP A 372 4.58 5.40 17.73
C ASP A 372 3.57 6.43 17.23
N GLU A 373 3.96 7.71 17.24
CA GLU A 373 3.14 8.79 16.72
C GLU A 373 3.06 8.77 15.19
N ASP A 374 4.18 8.61 14.48
CA ASP A 374 4.20 8.52 13.03
C ASP A 374 3.48 7.26 12.55
N TYR A 375 3.65 6.12 13.26
CA TYR A 375 2.96 4.88 12.96
C TYR A 375 1.43 5.02 13.11
N GLU A 376 0.97 5.69 14.18
CA GLU A 376 -0.46 6.00 14.34
C GLU A 376 -0.96 6.95 13.25
N ASN A 377 -0.19 8.00 12.94
CA ASN A 377 -0.55 8.99 11.93
C ASN A 377 -0.63 8.38 10.53
N MET A 378 0.14 7.34 10.24
CA MET A 378 0.07 6.59 8.98
C MET A 378 -1.25 5.80 8.87
N LEU A 379 -1.69 5.14 9.97
CA LEU A 379 -2.83 4.23 9.95
C LEU A 379 -4.17 4.89 10.30
N ARG A 380 -4.17 5.88 11.19
CA ARG A 380 -5.37 6.51 11.72
C ARG A 380 -6.24 7.25 10.68
N PRO A 381 -5.68 7.92 9.65
CA PRO A 381 -6.49 8.57 8.63
C PRO A 381 -7.43 7.62 7.88
N MET A 382 -7.11 6.32 7.83
CA MET A 382 -7.98 5.30 7.22
C MET A 382 -9.35 5.21 7.91
N PHE A 383 -9.41 5.54 9.22
CA PHE A 383 -10.59 5.34 10.05
C PHE A 383 -11.21 6.67 10.53
N LYS A 384 -10.38 7.72 10.73
CA LYS A 384 -10.75 8.92 11.48
C LYS A 384 -11.78 9.83 10.81
N ASP A 385 -11.62 10.12 9.54
CA ASP A 385 -12.37 11.23 8.91
C ASP A 385 -13.86 10.93 8.68
N ASP A 386 -14.24 9.64 8.54
CA ASP A 386 -15.62 9.19 8.39
C ASP A 386 -16.05 8.24 9.54
N GLU A 387 -15.28 8.20 10.65
CA GLU A 387 -15.56 7.37 11.82
C GLU A 387 -17.00 7.58 12.32
N TRP A 388 -17.44 8.83 12.42
CA TRP A 388 -18.80 9.18 12.87
C TRP A 388 -19.89 8.58 11.96
N LEU A 389 -19.67 8.54 10.65
CA LEU A 389 -20.65 8.02 9.70
C LEU A 389 -20.78 6.49 9.84
N VAL A 390 -19.65 5.81 9.98
CA VAL A 390 -19.61 4.35 10.19
C VAL A 390 -20.30 3.98 11.50
N VAL A 391 -20.00 4.71 12.57
CA VAL A 391 -20.63 4.54 13.88
C VAL A 391 -22.13 4.84 13.80
N ALA A 392 -22.53 5.90 13.11
CA ALA A 392 -23.96 6.25 12.92
C ALA A 392 -24.72 5.16 12.15
N VAL A 393 -24.14 4.62 11.09
CA VAL A 393 -24.73 3.49 10.32
C VAL A 393 -24.86 2.25 11.20
N GLY A 394 -23.84 1.94 12.00
CA GLY A 394 -23.89 0.85 12.98
C GLY A 394 -25.03 1.02 13.97
N GLY A 395 -25.19 2.23 14.51
CA GLY A 395 -26.31 2.58 15.39
C GLY A 395 -27.68 2.44 14.71
N ALA A 396 -27.83 2.97 13.51
CA ALA A 396 -29.08 2.86 12.75
C ALA A 396 -29.46 1.41 12.45
N LEU A 397 -28.49 0.59 12.05
CA LEU A 397 -28.71 -0.85 11.84
C LEU A 397 -29.09 -1.56 13.14
N GLY A 398 -28.40 -1.26 14.25
CA GLY A 398 -28.72 -1.81 15.54
C GLY A 398 -30.16 -1.44 15.99
N PHE A 399 -30.57 -0.19 15.78
CA PHE A 399 -31.92 0.25 16.04
C PHE A 399 -32.96 -0.50 15.19
N LEU A 400 -32.75 -0.62 13.89
CA LEU A 400 -33.67 -1.32 12.97
C LEU A 400 -33.81 -2.82 13.33
N VAL A 401 -32.72 -3.49 13.68
CA VAL A 401 -32.78 -4.88 14.14
C VAL A 401 -33.48 -4.99 15.49
N GLY A 402 -33.29 -4.00 16.37
CA GLY A 402 -34.04 -3.90 17.62
C GLY A 402 -35.55 -3.73 17.40
N GLU A 403 -35.99 -2.90 16.46
CA GLU A 403 -37.39 -2.76 16.06
C GLU A 403 -37.93 -4.08 15.48
N LEU A 404 -37.18 -4.76 14.63
CA LEU A 404 -37.55 -6.08 14.12
C LEU A 404 -37.69 -7.09 15.26
N GLN A 405 -36.84 -7.04 16.26
CA GLN A 405 -36.93 -7.89 17.45
C GLN A 405 -38.22 -7.61 18.24
N VAL A 406 -38.60 -6.34 18.43
CA VAL A 406 -39.90 -5.97 19.06
C VAL A 406 -41.06 -6.54 18.25
N PHE A 407 -41.05 -6.38 16.94
CA PHE A 407 -42.10 -6.91 16.08
C PHE A 407 -42.23 -8.44 16.20
N LEU A 408 -41.10 -9.16 16.25
CA LEU A 408 -41.11 -10.62 16.41
C LEU A 408 -41.60 -11.03 17.79
N LEU A 409 -41.18 -10.35 18.86
CA LEU A 409 -41.61 -10.64 20.23
C LEU A 409 -43.11 -10.42 20.40
N THR A 410 -43.64 -9.32 19.89
CA THR A 410 -45.10 -9.02 20.00
C THR A 410 -45.94 -9.93 19.14
N LYS A 411 -45.51 -10.31 17.94
CA LYS A 411 -46.30 -11.14 17.00
C LYS A 411 -46.20 -12.63 17.26
N LEU A 412 -45.01 -13.13 17.66
CA LEU A 412 -44.73 -14.55 17.82
C LEU A 412 -44.78 -15.04 19.29
N ALA A 413 -44.37 -14.20 20.22
CA ALA A 413 -44.33 -14.56 21.62
C ALA A 413 -45.46 -13.98 22.47
N GLY A 414 -46.26 -13.06 21.90
CA GLY A 414 -47.36 -12.41 22.62
C GLY A 414 -46.95 -11.52 23.79
N LEU A 415 -45.69 -11.06 23.75
CA LEU A 415 -45.05 -10.19 24.77
C LEU A 415 -45.22 -8.72 24.41
#